data_52a3e2693d881341c705bec022ef376c
#
_entry.id   52a3e2693d881341c705bec022ef376c
#
_cell.length_a   1.000
_cell.length_b   1.000
_cell.length_c   1.000
_cell.angle_alpha   90.00
_cell.angle_beta   90.00
_cell.angle_gamma   90.00
#
_symmetry.space_group_name_H-M   'P 1'
#
loop_
_entity.id
_entity.type
_entity.pdbx_description
1 polymer ?
#
loop_
_entity_poly.entity_id
_entity_poly.type
_entity_poly.pdbx_seq_one_letter_code
_entity_poly.pdbx_strand_id
1 'polypeptide(L)'
;MVMKNRKKILIISLTLLASFTCAAETVTKGMKKVIDDALDFSVKQSMSMFYEMKDQKGILPRTAENGKMITCESAWWTSGFYPGTLWYCYEYSNDPQIRAAAEEM
;
A
#
# COMPACT_ATOMS: atom_id res chain seq x y z
N MET A 1 13.81 -56.65 -6.48
CA MET A 1 14.73 -55.57 -6.08
C MET A 1 14.33 -54.20 -6.61
N VAL A 2 13.62 -54.11 -7.71
CA VAL A 2 13.20 -52.81 -8.33
C VAL A 2 12.08 -52.09 -7.58
N MET A 3 11.13 -52.77 -6.92
CA MET A 3 9.99 -52.17 -6.22
C MET A 3 10.36 -51.42 -4.89
N LYS A 4 11.44 -51.85 -4.22
CA LYS A 4 11.88 -51.23 -2.95
C LYS A 4 12.48 -49.82 -3.14
N ASN A 5 13.09 -49.57 -4.29
CA ASN A 5 13.67 -48.28 -4.64
C ASN A 5 12.62 -47.23 -5.06
N ARG A 6 11.54 -47.64 -5.70
CA ARG A 6 10.45 -46.73 -6.12
C ARG A 6 9.74 -46.09 -4.94
N LYS A 7 9.51 -46.84 -3.83
CA LYS A 7 8.92 -46.28 -2.59
C LYS A 7 9.85 -45.26 -1.91
N LYS A 8 11.15 -45.50 -1.90
CA LYS A 8 12.14 -44.57 -1.34
C LYS A 8 12.24 -43.28 -2.17
N ILE A 9 12.20 -43.39 -3.49
CA ILE A 9 12.21 -42.21 -4.39
C ILE A 9 10.93 -41.39 -4.22
N LEU A 10 9.76 -42.04 -4.07
CA LEU A 10 8.49 -41.37 -3.85
C LEU A 10 8.44 -40.61 -2.50
N ILE A 11 9.00 -41.19 -1.46
CA ILE A 11 9.09 -40.57 -0.15
C ILE A 11 10.05 -39.36 -0.17
N ILE A 12 11.19 -39.47 -0.85
CA ILE A 12 12.16 -38.37 -1.00
C ILE A 12 11.57 -37.22 -1.83
N SER A 13 10.82 -37.51 -2.88
CA SER A 13 10.15 -36.48 -3.69
C SER A 13 9.02 -35.77 -2.94
N LEU A 14 8.29 -36.49 -2.08
CA LEU A 14 7.22 -35.93 -1.26
C LEU A 14 7.77 -35.04 -0.14
N THR A 15 8.92 -35.40 0.44
CA THR A 15 9.59 -34.56 1.46
C THR A 15 10.23 -33.33 0.85
N LEU A 16 10.70 -33.38 -0.42
CA LEU A 16 11.23 -32.20 -1.12
C LEU A 16 10.13 -31.19 -1.51
N LEU A 17 8.90 -31.65 -1.80
CA LEU A 17 7.76 -30.77 -2.07
C LEU A 17 7.25 -30.07 -0.80
N ALA A 18 7.40 -30.70 0.37
CA ALA A 18 7.00 -30.08 1.65
C ALA A 18 7.91 -28.94 2.11
N SER A 19 9.12 -28.82 1.53
CA SER A 19 10.09 -27.78 1.91
C SER A 19 9.89 -26.45 1.15
N PHE A 20 8.95 -26.37 0.22
CA PHE A 20 8.58 -25.16 -0.52
C PHE A 20 7.32 -24.49 0.04
N THR A 21 6.97 -24.73 1.28
CA THR A 21 6.10 -23.78 1.98
C THR A 21 6.91 -22.54 2.23
N CYS A 22 6.78 -21.56 1.33
CA CYS A 22 7.18 -20.19 1.60
C CYS A 22 6.63 -19.84 2.98
N ALA A 23 7.51 -19.71 3.96
CA ALA A 23 7.14 -19.17 5.26
C ALA A 23 6.71 -17.74 4.98
N ALA A 24 5.40 -17.53 4.80
CA ALA A 24 4.82 -16.22 4.87
C ALA A 24 5.23 -15.69 6.25
N GLU A 25 6.11 -14.72 6.29
CA GLU A 25 6.50 -14.06 7.53
C GLU A 25 5.22 -13.61 8.21
N THR A 26 4.86 -14.28 9.28
CA THR A 26 3.69 -13.90 10.06
C THR A 26 4.03 -12.59 10.74
N VAL A 27 3.44 -11.51 10.22
CA VAL A 27 3.52 -10.19 10.85
C VAL A 27 3.07 -10.34 12.30
N THR A 28 3.96 -10.03 13.24
CA THR A 28 3.62 -10.10 14.68
C THR A 28 2.48 -9.14 15.00
N LYS A 29 1.68 -9.43 16.03
CA LYS A 29 0.58 -8.54 16.47
C LYS A 29 1.05 -7.10 16.73
N GLY A 30 2.26 -6.92 17.27
CA GLY A 30 2.86 -5.60 17.50
C GLY A 30 3.15 -4.86 16.19
N MET A 31 3.75 -5.54 15.22
CA MET A 31 4.03 -4.96 13.91
C MET A 31 2.75 -4.62 13.16
N LYS A 32 1.75 -5.51 13.19
CA LYS A 32 0.45 -5.23 12.57
C LYS A 32 -0.17 -3.95 13.11
N LYS A 33 -0.16 -3.76 14.44
CA LYS A 33 -0.68 -2.54 15.06
C LYS A 33 0.06 -1.28 14.58
N VAL A 34 1.38 -1.32 14.48
CA VAL A 34 2.18 -0.18 13.98
C VAL A 34 1.82 0.15 12.53
N ILE A 35 1.62 -0.87 11.70
CA ILE A 35 1.21 -0.68 10.29
C ILE A 35 -0.19 -0.06 10.23
N ASP A 36 -1.14 -0.61 10.97
CA ASP A 36 -2.53 -0.11 10.99
C ASP A 36 -2.57 1.36 11.48
N ASP A 37 -1.89 1.67 12.60
CA ASP A 37 -1.81 3.04 13.13
C ASP A 37 -1.19 4.02 12.11
N ALA A 38 -0.15 3.61 11.38
CA ALA A 38 0.51 4.43 10.36
C ALA A 38 -0.40 4.66 9.14
N LEU A 39 -1.13 3.65 8.71
CA LEU A 39 -2.07 3.76 7.59
C LEU A 39 -3.27 4.62 7.96
N ASP A 40 -3.85 4.45 9.15
CA ASP A 40 -4.92 5.30 9.66
C ASP A 40 -4.49 6.77 9.75
N PHE A 41 -3.25 7.02 10.20
CA PHE A 41 -2.68 8.37 10.21
C PHE A 41 -2.53 8.91 8.79
N SER A 42 -2.03 8.11 7.85
CA SER A 42 -1.86 8.51 6.45
C SER A 42 -3.18 8.88 5.78
N VAL A 43 -4.24 8.11 6.04
CA VAL A 43 -5.60 8.42 5.57
C VAL A 43 -6.05 9.80 6.07
N LYS A 44 -5.93 10.05 7.38
CA LYS A 44 -6.33 11.33 7.99
C LYS A 44 -5.56 12.51 7.40
N GLN A 45 -4.24 12.38 7.27
CA GLN A 45 -3.40 13.44 6.72
C GLN A 45 -3.69 13.71 5.24
N SER A 46 -3.87 12.65 4.44
CA SER A 46 -4.20 12.79 3.01
C SER A 46 -5.56 13.47 2.81
N MET A 47 -6.56 13.10 3.59
CA MET A 47 -7.88 13.75 3.52
C MET A 47 -7.86 15.20 4.04
N SER A 48 -7.09 15.50 5.09
CA SER A 48 -6.89 16.90 5.52
C SER A 48 -6.30 17.76 4.40
N MET A 49 -5.28 17.26 3.72
CA MET A 49 -4.67 17.92 2.56
C MET A 49 -5.67 18.10 1.41
N PHE A 50 -6.52 17.09 1.14
CA PHE A 50 -7.57 17.20 0.14
C PHE A 50 -8.52 18.37 0.44
N TYR A 51 -9.00 18.48 1.68
CA TYR A 51 -9.92 19.56 2.06
C TYR A 51 -9.29 20.96 1.97
N GLU A 52 -7.98 21.08 2.15
CA GLU A 52 -7.26 22.34 1.95
C GLU A 52 -7.14 22.74 0.46
N MET A 53 -7.17 21.75 -0.44
CA MET A 53 -6.86 21.95 -1.86
C MET A 53 -8.07 21.81 -2.80
N LYS A 54 -9.16 21.19 -2.37
CA LYS A 54 -10.29 20.81 -3.25
C LYS A 54 -10.87 21.92 -4.12
N ASP A 55 -10.72 23.18 -3.70
CA ASP A 55 -11.21 24.34 -4.46
C ASP A 55 -10.17 24.87 -5.47
N GLN A 56 -8.98 24.28 -5.55
CA GLN A 56 -7.86 24.68 -6.41
C GLN A 56 -7.69 23.71 -7.58
N LYS A 57 -8.51 23.87 -8.61
CA LYS A 57 -8.49 22.96 -9.78
C LYS A 57 -7.13 22.97 -10.50
N GLY A 58 -6.62 21.76 -10.79
CA GLY A 58 -5.37 21.55 -11.51
C GLY A 58 -4.11 21.90 -10.72
N ILE A 59 -4.24 22.18 -9.42
CA ILE A 59 -3.13 22.42 -8.51
C ILE A 59 -3.01 21.24 -7.56
N LEU A 60 -1.79 20.73 -7.42
CA LEU A 60 -1.47 19.53 -6.63
C LEU A 60 -0.37 19.81 -5.62
N PRO A 61 -0.34 19.13 -4.48
CA PRO A 61 0.73 19.28 -3.50
C PRO A 61 2.05 18.75 -4.06
N ARG A 62 3.11 19.50 -3.86
CA ARG A 62 4.46 19.16 -4.32
C ARG A 62 5.40 18.86 -3.15
N THR A 63 5.49 19.76 -2.18
CA THR A 63 6.38 19.67 -1.01
C THR A 63 5.88 20.58 0.11
N ALA A 64 6.62 20.62 1.22
CA ALA A 64 6.39 21.57 2.29
C ALA A 64 7.69 22.31 2.62
N GLU A 65 7.60 23.63 2.76
CA GLU A 65 8.72 24.49 3.14
C GLU A 65 8.29 25.44 4.25
N ASN A 66 9.05 25.48 5.33
CA ASN A 66 8.75 26.33 6.49
C ASN A 66 7.31 26.17 7.04
N GLY A 67 6.81 24.91 7.05
CA GLY A 67 5.46 24.59 7.52
C GLY A 67 4.33 24.98 6.57
N LYS A 68 4.66 25.42 5.34
CA LYS A 68 3.67 25.76 4.31
C LYS A 68 3.73 24.76 3.18
N MET A 69 2.56 24.37 2.68
CA MET A 69 2.44 23.54 1.50
C MET A 69 2.84 24.32 0.25
N ILE A 70 3.73 23.75 -0.54
CA ILE A 70 4.10 24.25 -1.87
C ILE A 70 3.40 23.36 -2.89
N THR A 71 2.75 23.97 -3.86
CA THR A 71 1.95 23.31 -4.88
C THR A 71 2.61 23.33 -6.25
N CYS A 72 2.10 22.54 -7.17
CA CYS A 72 2.48 22.54 -8.57
C CYS A 72 1.26 22.33 -9.48
N GLU A 73 1.41 22.65 -10.76
CA GLU A 73 0.42 22.34 -11.78
C GLU A 73 0.43 20.85 -12.13
N SER A 74 -0.67 20.35 -12.71
CA SER A 74 -0.83 18.94 -13.09
C SER A 74 0.21 18.44 -14.12
N ALA A 75 0.81 19.34 -14.90
CA ALA A 75 1.90 19.01 -15.83
C ALA A 75 3.26 18.74 -15.15
N TRP A 76 3.40 19.02 -13.85
CA TRP A 76 4.62 18.77 -13.13
C TRP A 76 4.83 17.27 -12.90
N TRP A 77 6.07 16.79 -13.03
CA TRP A 77 6.38 15.35 -13.02
C TRP A 77 5.99 14.60 -11.72
N THR A 78 5.86 15.30 -10.59
CA THR A 78 5.43 14.69 -9.32
C THR A 78 3.92 14.80 -9.07
N SER A 79 3.16 15.41 -9.98
CA SER A 79 1.74 15.70 -9.79
C SER A 79 0.89 14.47 -9.47
N GLY A 80 1.22 13.32 -10.05
CA GLY A 80 0.51 12.06 -9.83
C GLY A 80 0.75 11.39 -8.48
N PHE A 81 1.70 11.83 -7.67
CA PHE A 81 2.04 11.16 -6.40
C PHE A 81 0.93 11.31 -5.37
N TYR A 82 0.34 12.47 -5.26
CA TYR A 82 -0.73 12.69 -4.28
C TYR A 82 -2.04 11.96 -4.65
N PRO A 83 -2.58 12.06 -5.87
CA PRO A 83 -3.71 11.21 -6.28
C PRO A 83 -3.42 9.72 -6.10
N GLY A 84 -2.21 9.26 -6.44
CA GLY A 84 -1.78 7.89 -6.19
C GLY A 84 -1.82 7.51 -4.71
N THR A 85 -1.41 8.40 -3.81
CA THR A 85 -1.49 8.19 -2.36
C THR A 85 -2.95 8.05 -1.91
N LEU A 86 -3.87 8.87 -2.44
CA LEU A 86 -5.30 8.75 -2.13
C LEU A 86 -5.87 7.39 -2.59
N TRP A 87 -5.46 6.89 -3.75
CA TRP A 87 -5.85 5.55 -4.20
C TRP A 87 -5.37 4.45 -3.26
N TYR A 88 -4.13 4.50 -2.76
CA TYR A 88 -3.63 3.55 -1.75
C TYR A 88 -4.39 3.67 -0.43
N CYS A 89 -4.71 4.90 0.01
CA CYS A 89 -5.55 5.12 1.18
C CYS A 89 -6.94 4.51 1.00
N TYR A 90 -7.52 4.60 -0.20
CA TYR A 90 -8.79 3.96 -0.52
C TYR A 90 -8.68 2.42 -0.50
N GLU A 91 -7.67 1.85 -1.10
CA GLU A 91 -7.43 0.39 -1.07
C GLU A 91 -7.33 -0.16 0.36
N TYR A 92 -6.71 0.60 1.26
CA TYR A 92 -6.60 0.23 2.66
C TYR A 92 -7.93 0.37 3.42
N SER A 93 -8.62 1.51 3.27
CA SER A 93 -9.77 1.88 4.10
C SER A 93 -11.12 1.44 3.53
N ASN A 94 -11.22 1.25 2.21
CA ASN A 94 -12.46 1.09 1.44
C ASN A 94 -13.49 2.23 1.66
N ASP A 95 -13.00 3.43 2.05
CA ASP A 95 -13.86 4.58 2.29
C ASP A 95 -14.23 5.28 0.96
N PRO A 96 -15.52 5.35 0.59
CA PRO A 96 -15.97 5.98 -0.65
C PRO A 96 -15.66 7.48 -0.72
N GLN A 97 -15.46 8.18 0.40
CA GLN A 97 -15.07 9.59 0.40
C GLN A 97 -13.62 9.76 -0.09
N ILE A 98 -12.73 8.85 0.30
CA ILE A 98 -11.34 8.84 -0.16
C ILE A 98 -11.28 8.53 -1.65
N ARG A 99 -12.10 7.58 -2.11
CA ARG A 99 -12.23 7.30 -3.54
C ARG A 99 -12.66 8.54 -4.32
N ALA A 100 -13.70 9.22 -3.85
CA ALA A 100 -14.18 10.44 -4.50
C ALA A 100 -13.09 11.52 -4.55
N ALA A 101 -12.33 11.69 -3.46
CA ALA A 101 -11.19 12.60 -3.41
C ALA A 101 -10.10 12.21 -4.44
N ALA A 102 -9.79 10.92 -4.58
CA ALA A 102 -8.80 10.42 -5.55
C ALA A 102 -9.25 10.63 -7.01
N GLU A 103 -10.56 10.52 -7.27
CA GLU A 103 -11.13 10.75 -8.60
C GLU A 103 -11.21 12.25 -8.97
N GLU A 104 -11.25 13.14 -7.97
CA GLU A 104 -11.33 14.59 -8.16
C GLU A 104 -9.97 15.23 -8.42
N MET A 105 -8.88 14.67 -7.84
CA MET A 105 -7.53 15.19 -7.93
C MET A 105 -6.81 14.75 -9.21
#